data_7827ffe755e3a40099cacfd203007522
#
_entry.id   7827ffe755e3a40099cacfd203007522
#
_cell.length_a   1.000
_cell.length_b   1.000
_cell.length_c   1.000
_cell.angle_alpha   90.00
_cell.angle_beta   90.00
_cell.angle_gamma   90.00
#
_symmetry.space_group_name_H-M   'P 1'
#
loop_
_entity.id
_entity.type
_entity.pdbx_description
1 polymer ?
#
loop_
_entity_poly.entity_id
_entity_poly.type
_entity_poly.pdbx_seq_one_letter_code
_entity_poly.pdbx_strand_id
1 'polypeptide(L)'
;MSTQRPAPGDRFIDFELPDHSGSRRRLSELVGSDPTVLQFYRGFWCPKDQTQFRALVQLQNQVEVAYTRMISVSVDPPEVEAAFRAGLGGRWTFLSDASRDVQAQLGLLETTDTVHRPYVPAVFTLYPDLRIHSAYNGYWFWGRPTNAELAADLRAITRAIRANWDAPAPVTVSSA
;
A
#
# COMPACT_ATOMS: atom_id res chain seq x y z
N MET A 1 -1.20 26.58 4.11
CA MET A 1 -1.81 25.88 2.97
C MET A 1 -2.50 24.64 3.51
N SER A 2 -3.80 24.50 3.32
CA SER A 2 -4.53 23.29 3.71
C SER A 2 -4.10 22.19 2.74
N THR A 3 -3.30 21.26 3.19
CA THR A 3 -2.95 20.07 2.42
C THR A 3 -4.18 19.16 2.37
N GLN A 4 -4.88 19.20 1.25
CA GLN A 4 -5.99 18.28 1.01
C GLN A 4 -5.41 16.85 0.92
N ARG A 5 -5.96 15.93 1.69
CA ARG A 5 -5.56 14.51 1.62
C ARG A 5 -5.84 13.96 0.23
N PRO A 6 -4.96 13.13 -0.33
CA PRO A 6 -5.18 12.51 -1.64
C PRO A 6 -6.49 11.73 -1.70
N ALA A 7 -7.23 11.87 -2.80
CA ALA A 7 -8.54 11.27 -3.00
C ALA A 7 -8.61 10.46 -4.31
N PRO A 8 -9.58 9.55 -4.46
CA PRO A 8 -9.78 8.82 -5.71
C PRO A 8 -9.88 9.75 -6.91
N GLY A 9 -9.17 9.43 -7.98
CA GLY A 9 -9.04 10.22 -9.20
C GLY A 9 -7.84 11.17 -9.23
N ASP A 10 -7.31 11.58 -8.07
CA ASP A 10 -6.09 12.37 -8.01
C ASP A 10 -4.88 11.54 -8.45
N ARG A 11 -3.83 12.21 -8.90
CA ARG A 11 -2.52 11.60 -9.08
C ARG A 11 -1.73 11.68 -7.76
N PHE A 12 -1.24 10.54 -7.30
CA PHE A 12 -0.41 10.48 -6.11
C PHE A 12 0.95 11.13 -6.36
N ILE A 13 1.55 11.74 -5.33
CA ILE A 13 2.89 12.34 -5.43
C ILE A 13 3.94 11.25 -5.70
N ASP A 14 4.87 11.54 -6.60
CA ASP A 14 5.98 10.63 -6.91
C ASP A 14 7.19 10.96 -6.02
N PHE A 15 7.18 10.41 -4.83
CA PHE A 15 8.24 10.62 -3.84
C PHE A 15 9.38 9.62 -3.98
N GLU A 16 10.50 9.91 -3.33
CA GLU A 16 11.66 9.03 -3.23
C GLU A 16 12.09 8.86 -1.77
N LEU A 17 12.14 7.62 -1.30
CA LEU A 17 12.50 7.26 0.08
C LEU A 17 13.52 6.11 0.10
N PRO A 18 14.33 5.97 1.17
CA PRO A 18 15.09 4.75 1.38
C PRO A 18 14.16 3.57 1.69
N ASP A 19 14.47 2.42 1.12
CA ASP A 19 13.79 1.18 1.46
C ASP A 19 14.44 0.50 2.70
N HIS A 20 13.90 -0.63 3.11
CA HIS A 20 14.40 -1.44 4.23
C HIS A 20 15.85 -1.92 4.06
N SER A 21 16.46 -1.82 2.88
CA SER A 21 17.89 -2.08 2.66
C SER A 21 18.75 -0.80 2.72
N GLY A 22 18.12 0.35 2.86
CA GLY A 22 18.76 1.67 2.79
C GLY A 22 18.91 2.21 1.37
N SER A 23 18.46 1.48 0.35
CA SER A 23 18.53 1.92 -1.05
C SER A 23 17.42 2.92 -1.36
N ARG A 24 17.74 4.03 -2.03
CA ARG A 24 16.73 5.01 -2.44
C ARG A 24 15.87 4.45 -3.55
N ARG A 25 14.57 4.61 -3.39
CA ARG A 25 13.57 4.07 -4.31
C ARG A 25 12.50 5.13 -4.61
N ARG A 26 12.20 5.29 -5.86
CA ARG A 26 11.14 6.18 -6.33
C ARG A 26 9.82 5.40 -6.44
N LEU A 27 8.70 6.02 -6.03
CA LEU A 27 7.40 5.35 -6.03
C LEU A 27 7.02 4.85 -7.41
N SER A 28 7.17 5.67 -8.46
CA SER A 28 6.85 5.27 -9.84
C SER A 28 7.66 4.08 -10.34
N GLU A 29 8.92 3.96 -9.93
CA GLU A 29 9.77 2.80 -10.26
C GLU A 29 9.29 1.53 -9.55
N LEU A 30 8.87 1.65 -8.29
CA LEU A 30 8.34 0.53 -7.52
C LEU A 30 6.98 0.06 -8.04
N VAL A 31 6.14 0.98 -8.46
CA VAL A 31 4.82 0.69 -9.06
C VAL A 31 5.02 0.03 -10.44
N GLY A 32 5.91 0.56 -11.26
CA GLY A 32 6.16 0.05 -12.60
C GLY A 32 4.88 0.06 -13.46
N SER A 33 4.53 -1.10 -14.02
CA SER A 33 3.33 -1.27 -14.85
C SER A 33 2.19 -2.02 -14.14
N ASP A 34 2.27 -2.19 -12.82
CA ASP A 34 1.38 -3.07 -12.08
C ASP A 34 0.45 -2.29 -11.13
N PRO A 35 -0.80 -2.76 -10.93
CA PRO A 35 -1.66 -2.25 -9.86
C PRO A 35 -0.97 -2.39 -8.51
N THR A 36 -1.06 -1.37 -7.66
CA THR A 36 -0.28 -1.31 -6.42
C THR A 36 -1.14 -0.92 -5.21
N VAL A 37 -0.93 -1.62 -4.10
CA VAL A 37 -1.37 -1.20 -2.77
C VAL A 37 -0.24 -0.38 -2.13
N LEU A 38 -0.50 0.87 -1.83
CA LEU A 38 0.40 1.75 -1.09
C LEU A 38 -0.17 2.01 0.29
N GLN A 39 0.51 1.53 1.33
CA GLN A 39 0.06 1.60 2.71
C GLN A 39 0.95 2.51 3.54
N PHE A 40 0.34 3.45 4.25
CA PHE A 40 0.96 4.25 5.31
C PHE A 40 0.49 3.73 6.66
N TYR A 41 1.42 3.40 7.55
CA TYR A 41 1.12 2.82 8.86
C TYR A 41 1.84 3.56 9.97
N ARG A 42 1.39 3.34 11.20
CA ARG A 42 1.89 4.10 12.37
C ARG A 42 3.31 3.73 12.76
N GLY A 43 3.65 2.45 12.66
CA GLY A 43 4.94 1.90 13.03
C GLY A 43 4.83 0.46 13.55
N PHE A 44 5.97 -0.23 13.66
CA PHE A 44 6.03 -1.63 14.10
C PHE A 44 5.40 -1.89 15.47
N TRP A 45 5.42 -0.89 16.34
CA TRP A 45 4.92 -0.95 17.72
C TRP A 45 3.39 -0.93 17.82
N CYS A 46 2.68 -0.54 16.78
CA CYS A 46 1.21 -0.40 16.81
C CYS A 46 0.50 -1.76 16.69
N PRO A 47 -0.26 -2.21 17.72
CA PRO A 47 -0.90 -3.53 17.68
C PRO A 47 -1.90 -3.70 16.54
N LYS A 48 -2.58 -2.62 16.14
CA LYS A 48 -3.55 -2.63 15.03
C LYS A 48 -2.87 -2.80 13.69
N ASP A 49 -1.73 -2.15 13.50
CA ASP A 49 -0.92 -2.32 12.30
C ASP A 49 -0.34 -3.73 12.24
N GLN A 50 0.16 -4.26 13.35
CA GLN A 50 0.63 -5.65 13.42
C GLN A 50 -0.47 -6.64 13.02
N THR A 51 -1.72 -6.41 13.44
CA THR A 51 -2.86 -7.25 13.06
C THR A 51 -3.15 -7.15 11.56
N GLN A 52 -3.15 -5.93 11.00
CA GLN A 52 -3.32 -5.73 9.56
C GLN A 52 -2.20 -6.37 8.75
N PHE A 53 -0.95 -6.21 9.18
CA PHE A 53 0.21 -6.80 8.49
C PHE A 53 0.15 -8.33 8.44
N ARG A 54 -0.32 -9.00 9.49
CA ARG A 54 -0.56 -10.45 9.45
C ARG A 54 -1.58 -10.84 8.38
N ALA A 55 -2.61 -10.02 8.18
CA ALA A 55 -3.55 -10.24 7.08
C ALA A 55 -2.89 -9.98 5.71
N LEU A 56 -2.08 -8.92 5.57
CA LEU A 56 -1.37 -8.62 4.33
C LEU A 56 -0.35 -9.71 3.96
N VAL A 57 0.29 -10.36 4.93
CA VAL A 57 1.14 -11.53 4.68
C VAL A 57 0.34 -12.66 4.02
N GLN A 58 -0.93 -12.85 4.35
CA GLN A 58 -1.77 -13.83 3.66
C GLN A 58 -2.12 -13.39 2.23
N LEU A 59 -2.25 -12.08 2.00
CA LEU A 59 -2.56 -11.52 0.68
C LEU A 59 -1.35 -11.58 -0.27
N GLN A 60 -0.11 -11.50 0.24
CA GLN A 60 1.09 -11.35 -0.61
C GLN A 60 1.24 -12.45 -1.68
N ASN A 61 0.85 -13.69 -1.39
CA ASN A 61 0.92 -14.78 -2.37
C ASN A 61 0.01 -14.51 -3.58
N GLN A 62 -1.19 -13.98 -3.33
CA GLN A 62 -2.12 -13.61 -4.40
C GLN A 62 -1.60 -12.41 -5.20
N VAL A 63 -1.05 -11.43 -4.52
CA VAL A 63 -0.46 -10.23 -5.10
C VAL A 63 0.68 -10.58 -6.05
N GLU A 64 1.59 -11.46 -5.64
CA GLU A 64 2.73 -11.90 -6.44
C GLU A 64 2.30 -12.64 -7.72
N VAL A 65 1.30 -13.53 -7.61
CA VAL A 65 0.79 -14.29 -8.76
C VAL A 65 -0.03 -13.41 -9.71
N ALA A 66 -0.71 -12.40 -9.18
CA ALA A 66 -1.61 -11.55 -9.96
C ALA A 66 -0.90 -10.37 -10.69
N TYR A 67 0.43 -10.31 -10.69
CA TYR A 67 1.18 -9.16 -11.21
C TYR A 67 0.67 -7.84 -10.62
N THR A 68 0.57 -7.82 -9.31
CA THR A 68 0.22 -6.64 -8.52
C THR A 68 1.30 -6.42 -7.47
N ARG A 69 1.30 -5.26 -6.80
CA ARG A 69 2.36 -4.91 -5.86
C ARG A 69 1.81 -4.41 -4.54
N MET A 70 2.64 -4.51 -3.50
CA MET A 70 2.42 -3.87 -2.21
C MET A 70 3.65 -3.06 -1.84
N ILE A 71 3.42 -1.89 -1.23
CA ILE A 71 4.45 -0.99 -0.69
C ILE A 71 3.93 -0.49 0.64
N SER A 72 4.76 -0.56 1.68
CA SER A 72 4.41 -0.03 3.01
C SER A 72 5.38 1.09 3.39
N VAL A 73 4.86 2.13 4.03
CA VAL A 73 5.62 3.32 4.43
C VAL A 73 5.33 3.66 5.88
N SER A 74 6.36 3.88 6.69
CA SER A 74 6.23 4.48 8.02
C SER A 74 7.32 5.53 8.26
N VAL A 75 7.32 6.12 9.45
CA VAL A 75 8.38 7.03 9.90
C VAL A 75 9.50 6.30 10.64
N ASP A 76 9.42 4.98 10.74
CA ASP A 76 10.48 4.18 11.35
C ASP A 76 11.75 4.21 10.46
N PRO A 77 12.96 4.17 11.02
CA PRO A 77 14.19 4.15 10.24
C PRO A 77 14.36 2.82 9.46
N PRO A 78 15.20 2.79 8.39
CA PRO A 78 15.31 1.63 7.50
C PRO A 78 15.62 0.30 8.21
N GLU A 79 16.46 0.31 9.24
CA GLU A 79 16.83 -0.88 10.02
C GLU A 79 15.65 -1.43 10.82
N VAL A 80 14.73 -0.57 11.28
CA VAL A 80 13.50 -0.98 11.97
C VAL A 80 12.51 -1.57 10.98
N GLU A 81 12.38 -0.94 9.80
CA GLU A 81 11.59 -1.46 8.69
C GLU A 81 12.08 -2.85 8.25
N ALA A 82 13.39 -3.03 8.15
CA ALA A 82 14.01 -4.32 7.82
C ALA A 82 13.69 -5.40 8.87
N ALA A 83 13.83 -5.08 10.14
CA ALA A 83 13.55 -6.00 11.23
C ALA A 83 12.07 -6.37 11.30
N PHE A 84 11.17 -5.40 11.18
CA PHE A 84 9.74 -5.62 11.19
C PHE A 84 9.29 -6.48 10.00
N ARG A 85 9.73 -6.14 8.78
CA ARG A 85 9.49 -6.91 7.56
C ARG A 85 9.93 -8.35 7.69
N ALA A 86 11.14 -8.58 8.20
CA ALA A 86 11.69 -9.92 8.39
C ALA A 86 10.90 -10.72 9.44
N GLY A 87 10.55 -10.11 10.56
CA GLY A 87 9.72 -10.72 11.61
C GLY A 87 8.32 -11.13 11.15
N LEU A 88 7.75 -10.40 10.19
CA LEU A 88 6.46 -10.73 9.57
C LEU A 88 6.55 -11.82 8.49
N GLY A 89 7.73 -12.07 7.93
CA GLY A 89 7.87 -12.85 6.68
C GLY A 89 7.34 -12.09 5.46
N GLY A 90 7.37 -10.77 5.50
CA GLY A 90 6.95 -9.90 4.39
C GLY A 90 7.97 -9.90 3.26
N ARG A 91 7.52 -10.03 2.00
CA ARG A 91 8.38 -10.04 0.82
C ARG A 91 8.31 -8.76 -0.01
N TRP A 92 7.33 -7.90 0.26
CA TRP A 92 7.18 -6.62 -0.45
C TRP A 92 8.11 -5.53 0.11
N THR A 93 8.12 -4.36 -0.52
CA THR A 93 8.99 -3.24 -0.17
C THR A 93 8.42 -2.45 1.00
N PHE A 94 9.28 -2.17 1.99
CA PHE A 94 9.03 -1.26 3.10
C PHE A 94 9.91 -0.03 2.91
N LEU A 95 9.33 1.17 3.05
CA LEU A 95 9.97 2.45 2.85
C LEU A 95 9.98 3.26 4.16
N SER A 96 11.08 3.95 4.41
CA SER A 96 11.29 4.77 5.59
C SER A 96 11.14 6.26 5.25
N ASP A 97 10.13 6.92 5.80
CA ASP A 97 10.00 8.37 5.81
C ASP A 97 10.46 8.96 7.16
N ALA A 98 11.65 8.57 7.61
CA ALA A 98 12.21 9.03 8.88
C ALA A 98 12.39 10.56 8.93
N SER A 99 12.57 11.23 7.78
CA SER A 99 12.59 12.69 7.65
C SER A 99 11.22 13.34 7.80
N ARG A 100 10.14 12.57 7.61
CA ARG A 100 8.73 13.02 7.66
C ARG A 100 8.33 13.99 6.54
N ASP A 101 9.09 14.04 5.48
CA ASP A 101 8.83 14.97 4.37
C ASP A 101 7.57 14.54 3.58
N VAL A 102 7.42 13.26 3.32
CA VAL A 102 6.24 12.71 2.64
C VAL A 102 5.01 12.81 3.54
N GLN A 103 5.16 12.53 4.84
CA GLN A 103 4.10 12.69 5.83
C GLN A 103 3.53 14.11 5.82
N ALA A 104 4.41 15.11 5.82
CA ALA A 104 4.03 16.52 5.80
C ALA A 104 3.34 16.92 4.49
N GLN A 105 3.88 16.47 3.34
CA GLN A 105 3.30 16.75 2.03
C GLN A 105 1.88 16.18 1.87
N LEU A 106 1.63 14.98 2.42
CA LEU A 106 0.33 14.32 2.34
C LEU A 106 -0.68 14.77 3.39
N GLY A 107 -0.26 15.57 4.38
CA GLY A 107 -1.13 15.95 5.50
C GLY A 107 -1.59 14.76 6.35
N LEU A 108 -0.75 13.72 6.44
CA LEU A 108 -1.07 12.46 7.16
C LEU A 108 -0.40 12.37 8.54
N LEU A 109 -0.01 13.51 9.14
CA LEU A 109 0.50 13.51 10.51
C LEU A 109 -0.63 13.23 11.50
N GLU A 110 -0.44 12.24 12.35
CA GLU A 110 -1.28 11.98 13.50
C GLU A 110 -0.90 12.93 14.64
N THR A 111 -1.80 13.84 14.99
CA THR A 111 -1.50 14.94 15.91
C THR A 111 -1.74 14.61 17.38
N THR A 112 -2.49 13.54 17.69
CA THR A 112 -2.80 13.15 19.07
C THR A 112 -1.70 12.32 19.72
N ASP A 113 -0.87 11.63 18.93
CA ASP A 113 0.33 10.93 19.39
C ASP A 113 1.56 11.84 19.23
N THR A 114 1.83 12.63 20.27
CA THR A 114 2.96 13.56 20.25
C THR A 114 4.32 12.90 20.50
N VAL A 115 4.35 11.64 20.92
CA VAL A 115 5.58 10.88 21.17
C VAL A 115 6.13 10.30 19.88
N HIS A 116 5.32 9.50 19.18
CA HIS A 116 5.76 8.85 17.95
C HIS A 116 5.56 9.71 16.71
N ARG A 117 4.58 10.63 16.75
CA ARG A 117 4.19 11.49 15.61
C ARG A 117 4.03 10.66 14.32
N PRO A 118 3.25 9.57 14.38
CA PRO A 118 3.17 8.63 13.27
C PRO A 118 2.27 9.13 12.13
N TYR A 119 2.19 8.35 11.08
CA TYR A 119 1.15 8.53 10.07
C TYR A 119 -0.25 8.31 10.66
N VAL A 120 -1.22 9.09 10.22
CA VAL A 120 -2.61 8.63 10.20
C VAL A 120 -2.65 7.41 9.28
N PRO A 121 -3.16 6.26 9.74
CA PRO A 121 -3.26 5.09 8.89
C PRO A 121 -4.01 5.40 7.60
N ALA A 122 -3.41 5.07 6.47
CA ALA A 122 -4.00 5.29 5.15
C ALA A 122 -3.53 4.22 4.17
N VAL A 123 -4.44 3.75 3.34
CA VAL A 123 -4.12 2.83 2.24
C VAL A 123 -4.70 3.38 0.95
N PHE A 124 -3.90 3.34 -0.10
CA PHE A 124 -4.30 3.74 -1.45
C PHE A 124 -4.09 2.56 -2.39
N THR A 125 -5.01 2.39 -3.33
CA THR A 125 -4.80 1.50 -4.46
C THR A 125 -4.55 2.34 -5.69
N LEU A 126 -3.47 2.05 -6.41
CA LEU A 126 -2.93 2.90 -7.47
C LEU A 126 -2.93 2.18 -8.81
N TYR A 127 -3.27 2.93 -9.86
CA TYR A 127 -2.95 2.60 -11.24
C TYR A 127 -1.44 2.78 -11.49
N PRO A 128 -0.89 2.19 -12.57
CA PRO A 128 0.52 2.36 -12.94
C PRO A 128 0.97 3.81 -13.16
N ASP A 129 0.06 4.69 -13.55
CA ASP A 129 0.31 6.13 -13.72
C ASP A 129 0.24 6.94 -12.42
N LEU A 130 0.18 6.25 -11.26
CA LEU A 130 0.00 6.78 -9.91
C LEU A 130 -1.37 7.41 -9.66
N ARG A 131 -2.34 7.28 -10.53
CA ARG A 131 -3.70 7.71 -10.27
C ARG A 131 -4.34 6.83 -9.19
N ILE A 132 -5.01 7.46 -8.24
CA ILE A 132 -5.64 6.79 -7.11
C ILE A 132 -6.96 6.14 -7.58
N HIS A 133 -7.09 4.84 -7.38
CA HIS A 133 -8.35 4.11 -7.57
C HIS A 133 -9.22 4.21 -6.33
N SER A 134 -8.68 3.83 -5.16
CA SER A 134 -9.37 3.90 -3.88
C SER A 134 -8.46 4.51 -2.82
N ALA A 135 -9.07 5.20 -1.85
CA ALA A 135 -8.38 5.80 -0.72
C ALA A 135 -9.10 5.44 0.59
N TYR A 136 -8.40 4.77 1.47
CA TYR A 136 -8.85 4.41 2.82
C TYR A 136 -8.04 5.24 3.80
N ASN A 137 -8.67 6.26 4.39
CA ASN A 137 -8.01 7.22 5.28
C ASN A 137 -8.64 7.23 6.65
N GLY A 138 -7.82 7.27 7.69
CA GLY A 138 -8.27 7.52 9.05
C GLY A 138 -7.90 6.44 10.03
N TYR A 139 -8.53 6.52 11.21
CA TYR A 139 -8.29 5.59 12.31
C TYR A 139 -9.08 4.30 12.15
N TRP A 140 -8.62 3.26 12.81
CA TRP A 140 -9.29 1.97 12.91
C TRP A 140 -9.47 1.33 11.53
N PHE A 141 -10.70 0.97 11.20
CA PHE A 141 -11.03 0.29 9.94
C PHE A 141 -10.90 1.20 8.71
N TRP A 142 -11.14 2.50 8.85
CA TRP A 142 -11.17 3.43 7.71
C TRP A 142 -9.82 3.59 7.01
N GLY A 143 -8.72 3.42 7.76
CA GLY A 143 -7.36 3.45 7.18
C GLY A 143 -6.76 2.05 7.01
N ARG A 144 -7.51 0.99 7.32
CA ARG A 144 -7.06 -0.40 7.31
C ARG A 144 -8.10 -1.29 6.62
N PRO A 145 -8.16 -1.28 5.28
CA PRO A 145 -9.10 -2.11 4.53
C PRO A 145 -8.80 -3.60 4.72
N THR A 146 -9.81 -4.41 4.49
CA THR A 146 -9.69 -5.87 4.48
C THR A 146 -8.95 -6.36 3.24
N ASN A 147 -8.41 -7.58 3.29
CA ASN A 147 -7.82 -8.22 2.11
C ASN A 147 -8.82 -8.37 0.97
N ALA A 148 -10.11 -8.57 1.27
CA ALA A 148 -11.15 -8.69 0.25
C ALA A 148 -11.37 -7.38 -0.50
N GLU A 149 -11.38 -6.23 0.20
CA GLU A 149 -11.46 -4.90 -0.40
C GLU A 149 -10.25 -4.63 -1.27
N LEU A 150 -9.04 -4.88 -0.77
CA LEU A 150 -7.81 -4.70 -1.55
C LEU A 150 -7.77 -5.59 -2.80
N ALA A 151 -8.15 -6.86 -2.68
CA ALA A 151 -8.21 -7.76 -3.81
C ALA A 151 -9.25 -7.33 -4.85
N ALA A 152 -10.38 -6.78 -4.42
CA ALA A 152 -11.40 -6.24 -5.33
C ALA A 152 -10.87 -5.03 -6.10
N ASP A 153 -10.21 -4.10 -5.42
CA ASP A 153 -9.59 -2.92 -6.03
C ASP A 153 -8.51 -3.30 -7.05
N LEU A 154 -7.60 -4.20 -6.66
CA LEU A 154 -6.53 -4.66 -7.55
C LEU A 154 -7.10 -5.34 -8.81
N ARG A 155 -8.15 -6.15 -8.68
CA ARG A 155 -8.85 -6.74 -9.84
C ARG A 155 -9.51 -5.68 -10.71
N ALA A 156 -10.14 -4.67 -10.12
CA ALA A 156 -10.75 -3.57 -10.86
C ALA A 156 -9.73 -2.79 -11.68
N ILE A 157 -8.57 -2.46 -11.07
CA ILE A 157 -7.47 -1.79 -11.77
C ILE A 157 -6.92 -2.69 -12.88
N THR A 158 -6.67 -3.97 -12.60
CA THR A 158 -6.15 -4.92 -13.59
C THR A 158 -7.08 -5.03 -14.80
N ARG A 159 -8.38 -5.12 -14.58
CA ARG A 159 -9.38 -5.15 -15.66
C ARG A 159 -9.35 -3.86 -16.50
N ALA A 160 -9.15 -2.71 -15.86
CA ALA A 160 -9.10 -1.42 -16.55
C ALA A 160 -7.83 -1.24 -17.43
N ILE A 161 -6.70 -1.84 -17.04
CA ILE A 161 -5.41 -1.66 -17.75
C ILE A 161 -5.04 -2.83 -18.67
N ARG A 162 -5.72 -3.96 -18.58
CA ARG A 162 -5.43 -5.17 -19.37
C ARG A 162 -6.67 -5.59 -20.17
N ALA A 163 -6.62 -5.43 -21.50
CA ALA A 163 -7.74 -5.75 -22.38
C ALA A 163 -8.15 -7.24 -22.40
N ASN A 164 -7.22 -8.14 -22.02
CA ASN A 164 -7.41 -9.59 -22.01
C ASN A 164 -7.57 -10.16 -20.60
N TRP A 165 -8.04 -9.35 -19.67
CA TRP A 165 -8.23 -9.76 -18.28
C TRP A 165 -9.29 -10.86 -18.09
N ASP A 166 -10.34 -10.82 -18.90
CA ASP A 166 -11.48 -11.73 -18.68
C ASP A 166 -11.07 -13.19 -18.85
N ALA A 167 -11.36 -13.98 -17.84
CA ALA A 167 -11.16 -15.42 -17.90
C ALA A 167 -12.03 -16.02 -19.03
N PRO A 168 -11.54 -17.04 -19.74
CA PRO A 168 -12.37 -17.75 -20.72
C PRO A 168 -13.62 -18.29 -20.04
N ALA A 169 -14.76 -18.25 -20.74
CA ALA A 169 -16.00 -18.80 -20.24
C ALA A 169 -15.81 -20.30 -19.88
N PRO A 170 -16.42 -20.78 -18.80
CA PRO A 170 -16.36 -22.20 -18.47
C PRO A 170 -16.85 -23.05 -19.65
N VAL A 171 -16.06 -24.04 -20.02
CA VAL A 171 -16.51 -25.00 -21.04
C VAL A 171 -17.64 -25.83 -20.42
N THR A 172 -18.86 -25.63 -20.89
CA THR A 172 -19.98 -26.53 -20.58
C THR A 172 -19.73 -27.83 -21.31
N VAL A 173 -19.30 -28.86 -20.58
CA VAL A 173 -19.26 -30.21 -21.11
C VAL A 173 -20.73 -30.67 -21.18
N SER A 174 -21.27 -30.71 -22.39
CA SER A 174 -22.57 -31.31 -22.63
C SER A 174 -22.42 -32.81 -22.37
N SER A 175 -23.06 -33.28 -21.31
CA SER A 175 -23.20 -34.71 -21.06
C SER A 175 -24.09 -35.29 -22.15
N ALA A 176 -23.50 -36.10 -23.02
CA ALA A 176 -24.21 -36.91 -23.99
C ALA A 176 -24.89 -38.12 -23.32
#